data_7114709e4880f55fe999fc6616247ced
#
_entry.id   7114709e4880f55fe999fc6616247ced
#
_cell.length_a   1.000
_cell.length_b   1.000
_cell.length_c   1.000
_cell.angle_alpha   90.00
_cell.angle_beta   90.00
_cell.angle_gamma   90.00
#
_symmetry.space_group_name_H-M   'P 1'
#
loop_
_entity.id
_entity.type
_entity.pdbx_description
1 polymer ?
#
loop_
_entity_poly.entity_id
_entity_poly.type
_entity_poly.pdbx_seq_one_letter_code
_entity_poly.pdbx_strand_id
1 'polypeptide(L)'
;VPEEADRSLAYVAEGASIPATAIRTREHLVRLYKRGRMLVASYEALRFQKLDLFSVMLRQIGAQIQAMHLEDAVNVLRNGDGNDNAAAVFTVGTSPISGEKGTLTYAQLVEFWAQFAPYEMNTMLVSNATMVRLLKLTELQNPLTGLNFQGTGKFETPLGASLLRTQAMADGCILAFDRRYALEMVQAGDVGVEYDKLIDR
;
A
#
# COMPACT_ATOMS: atom_id res chain seq x y z
N VAL A 1 -0.01 -10.85 -16.36
CA VAL A 1 1.27 -10.41 -16.92
C VAL A 1 1.84 -11.59 -17.71
N PRO A 2 2.30 -11.45 -18.97
CA PRO A 2 2.92 -12.53 -19.73
C PRO A 2 4.10 -13.13 -18.97
N GLU A 3 4.34 -14.42 -19.13
CA GLU A 3 5.51 -15.08 -18.54
C GLU A 3 6.81 -14.45 -19.08
N GLU A 4 7.89 -14.55 -18.32
CA GLU A 4 9.17 -13.93 -18.68
C GLU A 4 9.70 -14.42 -20.03
N ALA A 5 9.47 -15.69 -20.36
CA ALA A 5 9.79 -16.30 -21.66
C ALA A 5 9.06 -15.63 -22.83
N ASP A 6 7.85 -15.14 -22.59
CA ASP A 6 7.03 -14.46 -23.63
C ASP A 6 7.45 -13.00 -23.86
N ARG A 7 8.28 -12.43 -22.97
CA ARG A 7 8.77 -11.05 -23.06
C ARG A 7 10.19 -10.95 -23.57
N SER A 8 10.93 -12.06 -23.59
CA SER A 8 12.32 -12.06 -24.05
C SER A 8 12.40 -11.94 -25.58
N LEU A 9 13.31 -11.09 -26.04
CA LEU A 9 13.61 -11.00 -27.47
C LEU A 9 14.57 -12.13 -27.84
N ALA A 10 14.16 -12.98 -28.78
CA ALA A 10 15.00 -14.04 -29.32
C ALA A 10 15.85 -13.55 -30.48
N TYR A 11 17.07 -14.07 -30.62
CA TYR A 11 17.86 -13.89 -31.82
C TYR A 11 17.23 -14.66 -32.98
N VAL A 12 16.88 -13.95 -34.05
CA VAL A 12 16.25 -14.55 -35.26
C VAL A 12 17.26 -14.51 -36.38
N ALA A 13 17.53 -15.66 -36.98
CA ALA A 13 18.40 -15.75 -38.15
C ALA A 13 17.71 -15.14 -39.37
N GLU A 14 18.49 -14.69 -40.35
CA GLU A 14 17.96 -14.12 -41.60
C GLU A 14 17.08 -15.14 -42.34
N GLY A 15 15.83 -14.76 -42.62
CA GLY A 15 14.83 -15.64 -43.26
C GLY A 15 14.07 -16.58 -42.31
N ALA A 16 14.36 -16.56 -40.98
CA ALA A 16 13.60 -17.34 -40.01
C ALA A 16 12.33 -16.62 -39.56
N SER A 17 11.30 -17.35 -39.14
CA SER A 17 10.08 -16.77 -38.63
C SER A 17 10.32 -16.12 -37.25
N ILE A 18 9.82 -14.91 -37.07
CA ILE A 18 9.87 -14.19 -35.80
C ILE A 18 8.91 -14.88 -34.81
N PRO A 19 9.35 -15.24 -33.56
CA PRO A 19 8.46 -15.85 -32.59
C PRO A 19 7.34 -14.85 -32.21
N ALA A 20 6.11 -15.36 -32.20
CA ALA A 20 4.93 -14.56 -31.88
C ALA A 20 4.55 -14.78 -30.41
N THR A 21 4.33 -13.70 -29.69
CA THR A 21 3.79 -13.71 -28.34
C THR A 21 2.28 -13.48 -28.39
N ALA A 22 1.51 -14.42 -27.84
CA ALA A 22 0.07 -14.27 -27.73
C ALA A 22 -0.28 -13.52 -26.43
N ILE A 23 -0.96 -12.38 -26.56
CA ILE A 23 -1.53 -11.68 -25.41
C ILE A 23 -2.77 -12.45 -24.95
N ARG A 24 -2.67 -13.07 -23.79
CA ARG A 24 -3.81 -13.73 -23.14
C ARG A 24 -4.31 -12.81 -22.03
N THR A 25 -5.57 -12.43 -22.11
CA THR A 25 -6.29 -11.79 -21.01
C THR A 25 -6.75 -12.85 -20.02
N ARG A 26 -6.34 -12.75 -18.75
CA ARG A 26 -6.99 -13.51 -17.68
C ARG A 26 -8.21 -12.72 -17.25
N GLU A 27 -9.35 -13.35 -17.23
CA GLU A 27 -10.56 -12.76 -16.63
C GLU A 27 -10.43 -12.83 -15.11
N HIS A 28 -10.09 -11.71 -14.49
CA HIS A 28 -10.15 -11.57 -13.05
C HIS A 28 -11.46 -10.87 -12.69
N LEU A 29 -12.25 -11.53 -11.86
CA LEU A 29 -13.48 -10.96 -11.33
C LEU A 29 -13.13 -10.03 -10.16
N VAL A 30 -13.29 -8.73 -10.35
CA VAL A 30 -13.17 -7.73 -9.28
C VAL A 30 -14.57 -7.47 -8.73
N ARG A 31 -14.77 -7.76 -7.45
CA ARG A 31 -16.02 -7.49 -6.76
C ARG A 31 -16.04 -6.06 -6.22
N LEU A 32 -16.97 -5.26 -6.71
CA LEU A 32 -17.16 -3.90 -6.24
C LEU A 32 -18.07 -3.89 -5.00
N TYR A 33 -17.63 -3.22 -3.94
CA TYR A 33 -18.39 -3.04 -2.71
C TYR A 33 -18.92 -1.62 -2.63
N LYS A 34 -20.21 -1.47 -2.33
CA LYS A 34 -20.82 -0.17 -2.05
C LYS A 34 -20.76 0.12 -0.56
N ARG A 35 -20.25 1.29 -0.19
CA ARG A 35 -20.26 1.81 1.18
C ARG A 35 -21.00 3.14 1.20
N GLY A 36 -21.71 3.39 2.28
CA GLY A 36 -22.44 4.65 2.46
C GLY A 36 -22.74 4.90 3.92
N ARG A 37 -22.98 6.15 4.25
CA ARG A 37 -23.42 6.57 5.59
C ARG A 37 -24.44 7.69 5.45
N MET A 38 -25.53 7.59 6.18
CA MET A 38 -26.54 8.63 6.29
C MET A 38 -26.25 9.49 7.51
N LEU A 39 -26.22 10.80 7.30
CA LEU A 39 -26.11 11.80 8.36
C LEU A 39 -27.49 12.43 8.56
N VAL A 40 -28.04 12.27 9.75
CA VAL A 40 -29.35 12.84 10.11
C VAL A 40 -29.12 13.93 11.16
N ALA A 41 -29.70 15.12 10.91
CA ALA A 41 -29.68 16.22 11.86
C ALA A 41 -31.08 16.78 12.01
N SER A 42 -31.51 17.13 13.24
CA SER A 42 -32.76 17.79 13.49
C SER A 42 -32.71 19.24 12.99
N TYR A 43 -33.85 19.78 12.58
CA TYR A 43 -34.00 21.17 12.13
C TYR A 43 -33.52 22.16 13.22
N GLU A 44 -33.82 21.88 14.48
CA GLU A 44 -33.42 22.69 15.61
C GLU A 44 -31.88 22.68 15.81
N ALA A 45 -31.24 21.53 15.66
CA ALA A 45 -29.79 21.42 15.71
C ALA A 45 -29.11 22.23 14.62
N LEU A 46 -29.63 22.23 13.42
CA LEU A 46 -29.10 23.04 12.30
C LEU A 46 -29.31 24.54 12.49
N ARG A 47 -30.45 24.96 13.10
CA ARG A 47 -30.81 26.38 13.22
C ARG A 47 -30.16 27.07 14.41
N PHE A 48 -29.96 26.39 15.53
CA PHE A 48 -29.50 26.99 16.78
C PHE A 48 -28.05 26.75 17.13
N GLN A 49 -27.36 25.91 16.39
CA GLN A 49 -25.94 25.68 16.63
C GLN A 49 -25.07 26.79 16.02
N LYS A 50 -24.26 27.42 16.88
CA LYS A 50 -23.30 28.47 16.47
C LYS A 50 -22.09 27.91 15.72
N LEU A 51 -21.87 26.61 15.76
CA LEU A 51 -20.77 25.90 15.10
C LEU A 51 -21.35 25.10 13.93
N ASP A 52 -20.73 25.18 12.78
CA ASP A 52 -21.06 24.33 11.63
C ASP A 52 -20.59 22.89 11.86
N LEU A 53 -21.25 22.20 12.78
CA LEU A 53 -20.97 20.81 13.11
C LEU A 53 -21.16 19.88 11.90
N PHE A 54 -22.02 20.26 10.97
CA PHE A 54 -22.27 19.49 9.76
C PHE A 54 -21.02 19.43 8.89
N SER A 55 -20.40 20.57 8.61
CA SER A 55 -19.13 20.62 7.87
C SER A 55 -17.99 19.90 8.57
N VAL A 56 -17.92 19.96 9.90
CA VAL A 56 -16.92 19.22 10.67
C VAL A 56 -17.13 17.71 10.50
N MET A 57 -18.38 17.24 10.63
CA MET A 57 -18.71 15.82 10.45
C MET A 57 -18.43 15.34 9.02
N LEU A 58 -18.73 16.13 8.00
CA LEU A 58 -18.42 15.79 6.60
C LEU A 58 -16.91 15.63 6.39
N ARG A 59 -16.10 16.51 6.96
CA ARG A 59 -14.63 16.38 6.91
C ARG A 59 -14.14 15.11 7.60
N GLN A 60 -14.72 14.77 8.75
CA GLN A 60 -14.38 13.53 9.46
C GLN A 60 -14.78 12.30 8.65
N ILE A 61 -15.95 12.31 8.01
CA ILE A 61 -16.40 11.23 7.12
C ILE A 61 -15.44 11.10 5.93
N GLY A 62 -15.05 12.22 5.31
CA GLY A 62 -14.05 12.21 4.22
C GLY A 62 -12.71 11.62 4.63
N ALA A 63 -12.20 11.99 5.81
CA ALA A 63 -10.98 11.39 6.35
C ALA A 63 -11.13 9.89 6.63
N GLN A 64 -12.30 9.47 7.13
CA GLN A 64 -12.59 8.06 7.37
C GLN A 64 -12.66 7.26 6.07
N ILE A 65 -13.24 7.81 5.00
CA ILE A 65 -13.26 7.16 3.67
C ILE A 65 -11.84 6.90 3.18
N GLN A 66 -10.94 7.89 3.29
CA GLN A 66 -9.55 7.72 2.89
C GLN A 66 -8.83 6.65 3.73
N ALA A 67 -9.06 6.63 5.05
CA ALA A 67 -8.48 5.62 5.93
C ALA A 67 -8.98 4.20 5.55
N MET A 68 -10.27 4.04 5.25
CA MET A 68 -10.84 2.77 4.82
C MET A 68 -10.29 2.31 3.46
N HIS A 69 -10.11 3.21 2.50
CA HIS A 69 -9.49 2.87 1.22
C HIS A 69 -8.04 2.39 1.41
N LEU A 70 -7.30 3.04 2.30
CA LEU A 70 -5.93 2.60 2.63
C LEU A 70 -5.91 1.23 3.30
N GLU A 71 -6.85 0.98 4.22
CA GLU A 71 -6.99 -0.32 4.89
C GLU A 71 -7.34 -1.44 3.91
N ASP A 72 -8.27 -1.18 2.99
CA ASP A 72 -8.63 -2.12 1.93
C ASP A 72 -7.44 -2.40 1.00
N ALA A 73 -6.72 -1.35 0.58
CA ALA A 73 -5.53 -1.50 -0.26
C ALA A 73 -4.45 -2.35 0.43
N VAL A 74 -4.16 -2.09 1.71
CA VAL A 74 -3.21 -2.89 2.49
C VAL A 74 -3.68 -4.33 2.65
N ASN A 75 -4.98 -4.54 2.86
CA ASN A 75 -5.55 -5.88 2.97
C ASN A 75 -5.42 -6.67 1.67
N VAL A 76 -5.75 -6.05 0.52
CA VAL A 76 -5.61 -6.68 -0.81
C VAL A 76 -4.14 -6.98 -1.12
N LEU A 77 -3.23 -6.05 -0.85
CA LEU A 77 -1.80 -6.29 -1.06
C LEU A 77 -1.26 -7.45 -0.23
N ARG A 78 -1.75 -7.63 1.01
CA ARG A 78 -1.29 -8.71 1.89
C ARG A 78 -1.94 -10.05 1.59
N ASN A 79 -3.25 -10.06 1.42
CA ASN A 79 -4.06 -11.27 1.41
C ASN A 79 -4.59 -11.62 0.02
N GLY A 80 -4.37 -10.74 -0.96
CA GLY A 80 -4.95 -10.86 -2.29
C GLY A 80 -6.43 -10.47 -2.34
N ASP A 81 -6.97 -10.48 -3.53
CA ASP A 81 -8.38 -10.18 -3.83
C ASP A 81 -9.21 -11.43 -4.16
N GLY A 82 -8.65 -12.61 -3.95
CA GLY A 82 -9.26 -13.90 -4.28
C GLY A 82 -8.82 -14.49 -5.63
N ASN A 83 -7.87 -13.86 -6.32
CA ASN A 83 -7.32 -14.29 -7.60
C ASN A 83 -5.88 -14.85 -7.49
N ASP A 84 -5.53 -15.45 -6.35
CA ASP A 84 -4.21 -16.03 -6.06
C ASP A 84 -3.04 -15.03 -6.22
N ASN A 85 -3.29 -13.79 -5.84
CA ASN A 85 -2.36 -12.68 -5.97
C ASN A 85 -1.91 -12.09 -4.61
N ALA A 86 -1.99 -12.89 -3.54
CA ALA A 86 -1.47 -12.49 -2.23
C ALA A 86 0.04 -12.24 -2.29
N ALA A 87 0.52 -11.25 -1.49
CA ALA A 87 1.94 -10.94 -1.42
C ALA A 87 2.76 -12.14 -0.92
N ALA A 88 3.95 -12.32 -1.50
CA ALA A 88 4.93 -13.26 -0.99
C ALA A 88 5.37 -12.85 0.43
N VAL A 89 5.51 -13.82 1.32
CA VAL A 89 5.89 -13.58 2.72
C VAL A 89 7.36 -13.92 2.94
N PHE A 90 8.14 -12.92 3.33
CA PHE A 90 9.50 -13.09 3.83
C PHE A 90 9.47 -13.10 5.37
N THR A 91 9.92 -14.21 5.97
CA THR A 91 9.95 -14.35 7.43
C THR A 91 11.35 -14.08 7.96
N VAL A 92 11.47 -13.11 8.85
CA VAL A 92 12.71 -12.73 9.51
C VAL A 92 13.26 -13.91 10.33
N GLY A 93 14.55 -14.22 10.17
CA GLY A 93 15.23 -15.31 10.88
C GLY A 93 15.09 -16.69 10.24
N THR A 94 14.55 -16.80 9.03
CA THR A 94 14.58 -18.04 8.24
C THR A 94 15.74 -18.09 7.26
N SER A 95 16.39 -16.93 7.02
CA SER A 95 17.55 -16.86 6.14
C SER A 95 18.78 -17.49 6.78
N PRO A 96 19.60 -18.25 6.03
CA PRO A 96 20.85 -18.84 6.54
C PRO A 96 21.93 -17.80 6.86
N ILE A 97 21.78 -16.56 6.43
CA ILE A 97 22.79 -15.50 6.54
C ILE A 97 22.61 -14.65 7.79
N SER A 98 21.39 -14.47 8.26
CA SER A 98 21.08 -13.55 9.36
C SER A 98 20.49 -14.25 10.58
N GLY A 99 21.25 -14.42 11.56
CA GLY A 99 21.12 -14.59 13.01
C GLY A 99 19.70 -14.78 13.60
N GLU A 100 19.40 -14.19 14.65
CA GLU A 100 18.33 -14.47 15.63
C GLU A 100 16.90 -14.34 15.08
N LYS A 101 16.07 -15.37 15.34
CA LYS A 101 14.63 -15.35 15.05
C LYS A 101 13.94 -14.17 15.71
N GLY A 102 13.16 -13.42 14.92
CA GLY A 102 12.30 -12.36 15.43
C GLY A 102 12.98 -11.01 15.65
N THR A 103 14.29 -10.89 15.45
CA THR A 103 15.01 -9.63 15.56
C THR A 103 15.27 -9.07 14.16
N LEU A 104 14.71 -7.92 13.86
CA LEU A 104 14.94 -7.21 12.59
C LEU A 104 16.36 -6.63 12.61
N THR A 105 17.20 -7.02 11.65
CA THR A 105 18.53 -6.47 11.41
C THR A 105 18.61 -5.79 10.05
N TYR A 106 19.63 -4.96 9.86
CA TYR A 106 19.87 -4.32 8.57
C TYR A 106 20.16 -5.34 7.46
N ALA A 107 20.92 -6.41 7.78
CA ALA A 107 21.21 -7.50 6.84
C ALA A 107 19.92 -8.14 6.30
N GLN A 108 18.93 -8.38 7.15
CA GLN A 108 17.65 -8.94 6.76
C GLN A 108 16.83 -7.98 5.87
N LEU A 109 16.95 -6.67 6.07
CA LEU A 109 16.33 -5.68 5.17
C LEU A 109 16.99 -5.72 3.78
N VAL A 110 18.29 -5.91 3.70
CA VAL A 110 19.01 -6.04 2.42
C VAL A 110 18.61 -7.33 1.71
N GLU A 111 18.49 -8.45 2.43
CA GLU A 111 18.00 -9.72 1.86
C GLU A 111 16.55 -9.59 1.36
N PHE A 112 15.70 -8.92 2.12
CA PHE A 112 14.33 -8.63 1.71
C PHE A 112 14.30 -7.78 0.44
N TRP A 113 15.11 -6.74 0.36
CA TRP A 113 15.24 -5.91 -0.83
C TRP A 113 15.70 -6.71 -2.06
N ALA A 114 16.64 -7.63 -1.89
CA ALA A 114 17.18 -8.42 -2.99
C ALA A 114 16.13 -9.33 -3.66
N GLN A 115 15.03 -9.64 -2.98
CA GLN A 115 13.94 -10.47 -3.53
C GLN A 115 13.03 -9.71 -4.49
N PHE A 116 13.16 -8.39 -4.60
CA PHE A 116 12.30 -7.59 -5.47
C PHE A 116 12.67 -7.63 -6.96
N ALA A 117 13.84 -8.15 -7.33
CA ALA A 117 14.21 -8.25 -8.73
C ALA A 117 13.17 -9.09 -9.52
N PRO A 118 12.72 -8.62 -10.72
CA PRO A 118 13.17 -7.47 -11.51
C PRO A 118 12.47 -6.12 -11.19
N TYR A 119 11.64 -6.07 -10.14
CA TYR A 119 10.93 -4.88 -9.70
C TYR A 119 11.77 -4.05 -8.74
N GLU A 120 11.36 -2.81 -8.50
CA GLU A 120 12.02 -1.91 -7.55
C GLU A 120 11.20 -1.80 -6.27
N MET A 121 11.86 -1.98 -5.14
CA MET A 121 11.27 -1.66 -3.85
C MET A 121 11.34 -0.14 -3.63
N ASN A 122 10.27 0.59 -4.00
CA ASN A 122 10.25 2.05 -3.87
C ASN A 122 9.34 2.55 -2.75
N THR A 123 8.52 1.69 -2.16
CA THR A 123 7.59 2.05 -1.07
C THR A 123 7.56 0.95 -0.02
N MET A 124 7.64 1.36 1.25
CA MET A 124 7.51 0.50 2.42
C MET A 124 6.44 1.05 3.36
N LEU A 125 5.45 0.24 3.70
CA LEU A 125 4.44 0.56 4.69
C LEU A 125 4.72 -0.17 6.00
N VAL A 126 4.67 0.54 7.11
CA VAL A 126 4.94 0.00 8.44
C VAL A 126 3.97 0.55 9.48
N SER A 127 3.79 -0.18 10.59
CA SER A 127 3.12 0.34 11.78
C SER A 127 4.00 1.32 12.55
N ASN A 128 3.41 2.06 13.48
CA ASN A 128 4.16 2.94 14.37
C ASN A 128 5.25 2.21 15.17
N ALA A 129 4.94 1.03 15.69
CA ALA A 129 5.90 0.25 16.49
C ALA A 129 7.05 -0.29 15.63
N THR A 130 6.74 -0.74 14.41
CA THR A 130 7.76 -1.20 13.47
C THR A 130 8.65 -0.05 12.99
N MET A 131 8.06 1.14 12.75
CA MET A 131 8.81 2.35 12.41
C MET A 131 9.85 2.69 13.49
N VAL A 132 9.47 2.66 14.77
CA VAL A 132 10.39 2.92 15.87
C VAL A 132 11.51 1.88 15.93
N ARG A 133 11.21 0.61 15.65
CA ARG A 133 12.24 -0.45 15.59
C ARG A 133 13.23 -0.21 14.45
N LEU A 134 12.74 0.16 13.27
CA LEU A 134 13.59 0.50 12.12
C LEU A 134 14.50 1.69 12.45
N LEU A 135 13.95 2.76 13.00
CA LEU A 135 14.72 3.96 13.37
C LEU A 135 15.76 3.72 14.47
N LYS A 136 15.65 2.63 15.23
CA LYS A 136 16.64 2.22 16.24
C LYS A 136 17.81 1.41 15.67
N LEU A 137 17.74 1.00 14.41
CA LEU A 137 18.88 0.33 13.77
C LEU A 137 20.07 1.30 13.66
N THR A 138 21.23 0.87 14.11
CA THR A 138 22.43 1.72 14.16
C THR A 138 22.85 2.21 12.79
N GLU A 139 22.66 1.37 11.76
CA GLU A 139 22.97 1.67 10.37
C GLU A 139 22.10 2.79 9.80
N LEU A 140 20.86 2.89 10.28
CA LEU A 140 19.90 3.93 9.86
C LEU A 140 20.05 5.24 10.67
N GLN A 141 20.73 5.18 11.82
CA GLN A 141 20.99 6.36 12.66
C GLN A 141 22.25 7.13 12.25
N ASN A 142 23.14 6.51 11.46
CA ASN A 142 24.41 7.11 11.12
C ASN A 142 24.23 8.23 10.06
N PRO A 143 24.50 9.50 10.39
CA PRO A 143 24.33 10.62 9.46
C PRO A 143 25.30 10.57 8.27
N LEU A 144 26.39 9.81 8.36
CA LEU A 144 27.36 9.61 7.28
C LEU A 144 26.80 8.81 6.10
N THR A 145 25.69 8.08 6.28
CA THR A 145 25.04 7.33 5.21
C THR A 145 24.15 8.22 4.31
N GLY A 146 24.09 9.52 4.54
CA GLY A 146 23.30 10.47 3.75
C GLY A 146 21.80 10.51 4.10
N LEU A 147 21.37 9.73 5.08
CA LEU A 147 19.97 9.67 5.52
C LEU A 147 19.69 10.77 6.55
N ASN A 148 19.32 11.95 6.09
CA ASN A 148 19.09 13.09 6.95
C ASN A 148 17.63 13.22 7.40
N PHE A 149 17.15 12.29 8.25
CA PHE A 149 15.82 12.37 8.86
C PHE A 149 15.65 13.63 9.71
N GLN A 150 16.71 14.06 10.42
CA GLN A 150 16.67 15.20 11.32
C GLN A 150 16.42 16.54 10.59
N GLY A 151 16.83 16.63 9.31
CA GLY A 151 16.66 17.84 8.52
C GLY A 151 15.37 17.90 7.71
N THR A 152 14.85 16.78 7.26
CA THR A 152 13.72 16.74 6.29
C THR A 152 12.42 16.20 6.87
N GLY A 153 12.46 15.48 7.99
CA GLY A 153 11.31 14.77 8.55
C GLY A 153 10.78 13.63 7.66
N LYS A 154 11.42 13.42 6.52
CA LYS A 154 11.12 12.31 5.61
C LYS A 154 12.21 11.25 5.76
N PHE A 155 11.79 10.02 5.82
CA PHE A 155 12.70 8.90 5.92
C PHE A 155 12.69 8.12 4.60
N GLU A 156 13.82 8.15 3.92
CA GLU A 156 14.12 7.25 2.83
C GLU A 156 15.09 6.20 3.36
N THR A 157 14.80 4.94 3.08
CA THR A 157 15.74 3.87 3.45
C THR A 157 16.96 3.94 2.56
N PRO A 158 18.14 3.43 3.01
CA PRO A 158 19.31 3.32 2.15
C PRO A 158 19.08 2.47 0.91
N LEU A 159 17.98 1.73 0.87
CA LEU A 159 17.54 0.88 -0.24
C LEU A 159 16.69 1.64 -1.29
N GLY A 160 16.54 2.96 -1.16
CA GLY A 160 15.79 3.80 -2.10
C GLY A 160 14.27 3.79 -1.91
N ALA A 161 13.76 3.12 -0.89
CA ALA A 161 12.32 3.06 -0.61
C ALA A 161 11.86 4.18 0.31
N SER A 162 10.75 4.82 -0.02
CA SER A 162 10.05 5.73 0.88
C SER A 162 9.36 4.95 2.00
N LEU A 163 9.69 5.26 3.25
CA LEU A 163 9.10 4.63 4.42
C LEU A 163 7.88 5.42 4.92
N LEU A 164 6.71 4.82 4.82
CA LEU A 164 5.43 5.42 5.19
C LEU A 164 4.83 4.71 6.39
N ARG A 165 4.41 5.50 7.37
CA ARG A 165 3.75 5.02 8.59
C ARG A 165 2.24 4.96 8.39
N THR A 166 1.62 3.83 8.73
CA THR A 166 0.16 3.68 8.68
C THR A 166 -0.36 2.84 9.84
N GLN A 167 -1.61 3.12 10.26
CA GLN A 167 -2.32 2.32 11.26
C GLN A 167 -2.93 1.04 10.66
N ALA A 168 -3.04 0.96 9.33
CA ALA A 168 -3.56 -0.22 8.65
C ALA A 168 -2.59 -1.41 8.68
N MET A 169 -1.33 -1.21 9.10
CA MET A 169 -0.33 -2.27 9.21
C MET A 169 -0.27 -2.86 10.61
N ALA A 170 -0.20 -4.18 10.68
CA ALA A 170 0.04 -4.89 11.93
C ALA A 170 1.49 -4.68 12.43
N ASP A 171 1.66 -4.71 13.75
CA ASP A 171 2.98 -4.58 14.36
C ASP A 171 3.90 -5.77 14.00
N GLY A 172 5.16 -5.46 13.78
CA GLY A 172 6.15 -6.46 13.37
C GLY A 172 6.10 -6.84 11.89
N CYS A 173 5.21 -6.23 11.10
CA CYS A 173 5.13 -6.45 9.66
C CYS A 173 5.64 -5.23 8.89
N ILE A 174 6.29 -5.51 7.76
CA ILE A 174 6.71 -4.54 6.75
C ILE A 174 6.07 -4.98 5.45
N LEU A 175 5.32 -4.10 4.79
CA LEU A 175 4.80 -4.31 3.46
C LEU A 175 5.57 -3.42 2.49
N ALA A 176 6.32 -4.04 1.59
CA ALA A 176 7.06 -3.32 0.57
C ALA A 176 6.55 -3.68 -0.82
N PHE A 177 6.58 -2.71 -1.72
CA PHE A 177 6.09 -2.91 -3.08
C PHE A 177 6.64 -1.85 -4.04
N ASP A 178 6.53 -2.16 -5.33
CA ASP A 178 6.70 -1.18 -6.39
C ASP A 178 5.35 -0.51 -6.69
N ARG A 179 5.19 0.76 -6.31
CA ARG A 179 3.97 1.53 -6.49
C ARG A 179 3.48 1.65 -7.94
N ARG A 180 4.33 1.31 -8.92
CA ARG A 180 3.95 1.36 -10.34
C ARG A 180 3.12 0.16 -10.77
N TYR A 181 3.25 -0.97 -10.06
CA TYR A 181 2.69 -2.25 -10.47
C TYR A 181 1.88 -2.97 -9.38
N ALA A 182 1.94 -2.50 -8.13
CA ALA A 182 1.46 -3.26 -6.99
C ALA A 182 -0.06 -3.31 -6.88
N LEU A 183 -0.75 -2.22 -7.26
CA LEU A 183 -2.20 -2.10 -7.05
C LEU A 183 -2.84 -1.32 -8.18
N GLU A 184 -3.97 -1.82 -8.66
CA GLU A 184 -4.89 -1.11 -9.54
C GLU A 184 -6.22 -0.89 -8.80
N MET A 185 -6.73 0.34 -8.84
CA MET A 185 -7.99 0.70 -8.21
C MET A 185 -9.09 0.79 -9.26
N VAL A 186 -10.10 -0.07 -9.15
CA VAL A 186 -11.29 -0.04 -10.00
C VAL A 186 -12.43 0.66 -9.24
N GLN A 187 -12.97 1.72 -9.83
CA GLN A 187 -14.01 2.53 -9.25
C GLN A 187 -15.21 2.62 -10.20
N ALA A 188 -16.41 2.36 -9.70
CA ALA A 188 -17.63 2.41 -10.50
C ALA A 188 -18.22 3.83 -10.62
N GLY A 189 -17.79 4.77 -9.74
CA GLY A 189 -18.24 6.16 -9.72
C GLY A 189 -17.61 6.92 -8.56
N ASP A 190 -17.75 8.22 -8.57
CA ASP A 190 -17.25 9.10 -7.51
C ASP A 190 -18.12 9.04 -6.26
N VAL A 191 -17.60 9.63 -5.17
CA VAL A 191 -18.36 9.78 -3.92
C VAL A 191 -19.51 10.74 -4.15
N GLY A 192 -20.75 10.23 -4.15
CA GLY A 192 -21.97 11.01 -4.26
C GLY A 192 -22.47 11.45 -2.89
N VAL A 193 -23.00 12.67 -2.80
CA VAL A 193 -23.72 13.18 -1.63
C VAL A 193 -25.12 13.54 -2.06
N GLU A 194 -26.12 12.88 -1.48
CA GLU A 194 -27.53 13.17 -1.72
C GLU A 194 -28.12 13.86 -0.48
N TYR A 195 -28.92 14.90 -0.70
CA TYR A 195 -29.61 15.63 0.35
C TYR A 195 -31.11 15.38 0.23
N ASP A 196 -31.69 14.91 1.31
CA ASP A 196 -33.13 14.77 1.43
C ASP A 196 -33.64 15.54 2.65
N LYS A 197 -34.77 16.24 2.48
CA LYS A 197 -35.46 16.91 3.58
C LYS A 197 -36.67 16.07 3.97
N LEU A 198 -36.55 15.30 5.03
CA LEU A 198 -37.70 14.68 5.67
C LEU A 198 -38.49 15.77 6.38
N ILE A 199 -39.64 16.12 5.81
CA ILE A 199 -40.59 16.98 6.48
C ILE A 199 -41.41 16.08 7.40
N ASP A 200 -41.10 16.12 8.69
CA ASP A 200 -42.02 15.57 9.71
C ASP A 200 -43.31 16.38 9.67
N ARG A 201 -44.41 15.68 9.39
CA ARG A 201 -45.76 16.21 9.55
C ARG A 201 -46.25 16.02 10.98
#